data_85b3b4a8610eca3cb04098da1ef393fa
#
_entry.id   85b3b4a8610eca3cb04098da1ef393fa
#
_cell.length_a   1.000
_cell.length_b   1.000
_cell.length_c   1.000
_cell.angle_alpha   90.00
_cell.angle_beta   90.00
_cell.angle_gamma   90.00
#
_symmetry.space_group_name_H-M   'P 1'
#
loop_
_entity.id
_entity.type
_entity.pdbx_description
1 polymer ?
#
loop_
_entity_poly.entity_id
_entity_poly.type
_entity_poly.pdbx_seq_one_letter_code
_entity_poly.pdbx_strand_id
1 'polypeptide(L)'
;MMTQSFVLTPLSSTGTLSFIALIIGLIGMGIYVYLKALPQTGKVVIAAVLLPMVIAFSWMFYKVNDAKLIVTKDSISVDVPFYRFSLPIEELDVAGIRQLNWTVGADTAFKPDLRVNGVGMPGFQLGWFSLVGQSKAFVAVTEVDHVVLIPTAKGYPILLSLEQPEALLSHFK
;
A
#
# COMPACT_ATOMS: atom_id res chain seq x y z
N MET A 1 1.45 -13.91 25.93
CA MET A 1 2.07 -13.48 24.66
C MET A 1 1.57 -12.08 24.37
N MET A 2 2.44 -11.07 24.40
CA MET A 2 2.00 -9.72 24.02
C MET A 2 2.09 -9.61 22.51
N THR A 3 0.95 -9.67 21.84
CA THR A 3 0.81 -9.32 20.41
C THR A 3 0.37 -7.88 20.37
N GLN A 4 1.10 -7.03 19.69
CA GLN A 4 0.74 -5.64 19.49
C GLN A 4 0.41 -5.40 18.01
N SER A 5 -0.70 -4.72 17.76
CA SER A 5 -1.12 -4.36 16.40
C SER A 5 -1.02 -2.86 16.22
N PHE A 6 -0.37 -2.45 15.14
CA PHE A 6 -0.25 -1.07 14.70
C PHE A 6 -1.08 -0.88 13.44
N VAL A 7 -2.03 0.04 13.50
CA VAL A 7 -2.90 0.35 12.36
C VAL A 7 -2.10 1.18 11.35
N LEU A 8 -2.23 0.84 10.06
CA LEU A 8 -1.70 1.69 9.01
C LEU A 8 -2.57 2.95 8.88
N THR A 9 -1.93 4.06 8.49
CA THR A 9 -2.66 5.32 8.28
C THR A 9 -3.77 5.11 7.24
N PRO A 10 -5.01 5.51 7.53
CA PRO A 10 -6.11 5.48 6.56
C PRO A 10 -5.75 6.24 5.29
N LEU A 11 -6.52 6.02 4.23
CA LEU A 11 -6.33 6.77 2.99
C LEU A 11 -6.44 8.28 3.24
N SER A 12 -5.46 9.02 2.73
CA SER A 12 -5.53 10.49 2.67
C SER A 12 -6.73 10.94 1.84
N SER A 13 -7.13 12.20 1.96
CA SER A 13 -8.19 12.78 1.12
C SER A 13 -7.89 12.60 -0.37
N THR A 14 -6.63 12.77 -0.78
CA THR A 14 -6.19 12.54 -2.16
C THR A 14 -6.32 11.08 -2.58
N GLY A 15 -5.93 10.14 -1.72
CA GLY A 15 -6.09 8.71 -1.96
C GLY A 15 -7.55 8.32 -2.09
N THR A 16 -8.39 8.77 -1.16
CA THR A 16 -9.84 8.53 -1.18
C THR A 16 -10.48 9.05 -2.46
N LEU A 17 -10.19 10.29 -2.86
CA LEU A 17 -10.70 10.88 -4.11
C LEU A 17 -10.22 10.11 -5.34
N SER A 18 -8.97 9.66 -5.35
CA SER A 18 -8.40 8.86 -6.45
C SER A 18 -9.13 7.53 -6.62
N PHE A 19 -9.43 6.82 -5.51
CA PHE A 19 -10.21 5.59 -5.56
C PHE A 19 -11.65 5.81 -6.03
N ILE A 20 -12.32 6.82 -5.49
CA ILE A 20 -13.69 7.17 -5.88
C ILE A 20 -13.74 7.54 -7.36
N ALA A 21 -12.84 8.40 -7.83
CA ALA A 21 -12.77 8.80 -9.23
C ALA A 21 -12.52 7.60 -10.17
N LEU A 22 -11.63 6.67 -9.78
CA LEU A 22 -11.36 5.46 -10.53
C LEU A 22 -12.62 4.57 -10.62
N ILE A 23 -13.29 4.31 -9.50
CA ILE A 23 -14.50 3.46 -9.46
C ILE A 23 -15.62 4.10 -10.30
N ILE A 24 -15.87 5.40 -10.12
CA ILE A 24 -16.88 6.14 -10.91
C ILE A 24 -16.52 6.10 -12.40
N GLY A 25 -15.25 6.27 -12.76
CA GLY A 25 -14.77 6.22 -14.13
C GLY A 25 -15.02 4.85 -14.77
N LEU A 26 -14.73 3.75 -14.06
CA LEU A 26 -15.00 2.39 -14.53
C LEU A 26 -16.50 2.13 -14.73
N ILE A 27 -17.34 2.56 -13.77
CA ILE A 27 -18.79 2.45 -13.87
C ILE A 27 -19.32 3.30 -15.04
N GLY A 28 -18.86 4.54 -15.17
CA GLY A 28 -19.23 5.44 -16.27
C GLY A 28 -18.84 4.87 -17.63
N MET A 29 -17.66 4.25 -17.73
CA MET A 29 -17.22 3.54 -18.94
C MET A 29 -18.15 2.36 -19.27
N GLY A 30 -18.55 1.59 -18.27
CA GLY A 30 -19.52 0.49 -18.43
C GLY A 30 -20.87 0.98 -18.96
N ILE A 31 -21.40 2.07 -18.38
CA ILE A 31 -22.65 2.70 -18.82
C ILE A 31 -22.51 3.22 -20.27
N TYR A 32 -21.40 3.90 -20.56
CA TYR A 32 -21.13 4.41 -21.92
C TYR A 32 -21.14 3.28 -22.96
N VAL A 33 -20.45 2.19 -22.69
CA VAL A 33 -20.40 1.01 -23.56
C VAL A 33 -21.79 0.38 -23.72
N TYR A 34 -22.56 0.28 -22.64
CA TYR A 34 -23.92 -0.25 -22.69
C TYR A 34 -24.85 0.56 -23.61
N LEU A 35 -24.74 1.90 -23.55
CA LEU A 35 -25.55 2.82 -24.37
C LEU A 35 -25.12 2.87 -25.85
N LYS A 36 -23.91 2.42 -26.20
CA LYS A 36 -23.45 2.39 -27.61
C LYS A 36 -24.09 1.24 -28.37
N ALA A 37 -24.26 1.47 -29.68
CA ALA A 37 -24.75 0.47 -30.64
C ALA A 37 -23.66 -0.56 -31.00
N LEU A 38 -23.12 -1.26 -29.98
CA LEU A 38 -22.15 -2.34 -30.15
C LEU A 38 -22.83 -3.70 -30.26
N PRO A 39 -22.22 -4.68 -30.95
CA PRO A 39 -22.67 -6.05 -30.91
C PRO A 39 -22.77 -6.59 -29.47
N GLN A 40 -23.78 -7.40 -29.20
CA GLN A 40 -24.02 -7.95 -27.86
C GLN A 40 -22.79 -8.68 -27.29
N THR A 41 -22.11 -9.45 -28.15
CA THR A 41 -20.85 -10.13 -27.77
C THR A 41 -19.78 -9.14 -27.27
N GLY A 42 -19.61 -8.01 -27.94
CA GLY A 42 -18.67 -6.97 -27.50
C GLY A 42 -19.03 -6.38 -26.15
N LYS A 43 -20.31 -6.10 -25.89
CA LYS A 43 -20.79 -5.61 -24.59
C LYS A 43 -20.50 -6.61 -23.46
N VAL A 44 -20.75 -7.89 -23.72
CA VAL A 44 -20.50 -8.97 -22.73
C VAL A 44 -19.00 -9.08 -22.41
N VAL A 45 -18.13 -9.02 -23.41
CA VAL A 45 -16.67 -9.10 -23.21
C VAL A 45 -16.18 -7.92 -22.37
N ILE A 46 -16.63 -6.70 -22.69
CA ILE A 46 -16.22 -5.52 -21.93
C ILE A 46 -16.77 -5.57 -20.50
N ALA A 47 -18.02 -5.98 -20.31
CA ALA A 47 -18.60 -6.14 -18.98
C ALA A 47 -17.87 -7.19 -18.15
N ALA A 48 -17.45 -8.30 -18.77
CA ALA A 48 -16.67 -9.36 -18.12
C ALA A 48 -15.29 -8.90 -17.62
N VAL A 49 -14.75 -7.82 -18.19
CA VAL A 49 -13.49 -7.19 -17.71
C VAL A 49 -13.78 -6.11 -16.68
N LEU A 50 -14.71 -5.19 -16.96
CA LEU A 50 -14.98 -4.04 -16.09
C LEU A 50 -15.59 -4.43 -14.74
N LEU A 51 -16.49 -5.42 -14.71
CA LEU A 51 -17.18 -5.82 -13.49
C LEU A 51 -16.21 -6.36 -12.41
N PRO A 52 -15.31 -7.31 -12.73
CA PRO A 52 -14.28 -7.75 -11.78
C PRO A 52 -13.35 -6.62 -11.32
N MET A 53 -13.02 -5.68 -12.21
CA MET A 53 -12.20 -4.51 -11.84
C MET A 53 -12.91 -3.63 -10.81
N VAL A 54 -14.18 -3.29 -11.04
CA VAL A 54 -14.98 -2.50 -10.08
C VAL A 54 -15.07 -3.22 -8.74
N ILE A 55 -15.32 -4.52 -8.75
CA ILE A 55 -15.38 -5.33 -7.51
C ILE A 55 -14.03 -5.31 -6.80
N ALA A 56 -12.93 -5.55 -7.51
CA ALA A 56 -11.59 -5.61 -6.95
C ALA A 56 -11.16 -4.26 -6.34
N PHE A 57 -11.39 -3.15 -7.04
CA PHE A 57 -11.05 -1.81 -6.51
C PHE A 57 -11.95 -1.40 -5.35
N SER A 58 -13.23 -1.74 -5.38
CA SER A 58 -14.15 -1.49 -4.25
C SER A 58 -13.76 -2.29 -3.01
N TRP A 59 -13.41 -3.56 -3.19
CA TRP A 59 -12.90 -4.41 -2.11
C TRP A 59 -11.58 -3.89 -1.56
N MET A 60 -10.66 -3.49 -2.43
CA MET A 60 -9.37 -2.92 -2.03
C MET A 60 -9.56 -1.61 -1.24
N PHE A 61 -10.44 -0.72 -1.71
CA PHE A 61 -10.79 0.52 -1.01
C PHE A 61 -11.28 0.25 0.42
N TYR A 62 -12.14 -0.75 0.58
CA TYR A 62 -12.62 -1.17 1.90
C TYR A 62 -11.46 -1.74 2.76
N LYS A 63 -10.66 -2.63 2.20
CA LYS A 63 -9.60 -3.35 2.92
C LYS A 63 -8.39 -2.49 3.28
N VAL A 64 -8.10 -1.42 2.56
CA VAL A 64 -6.99 -0.50 2.91
C VAL A 64 -7.18 0.10 4.30
N ASN A 65 -8.42 0.38 4.70
CA ASN A 65 -8.73 0.93 6.00
C ASN A 65 -8.64 -0.09 7.17
N ASP A 66 -8.48 -1.37 6.86
CA ASP A 66 -8.26 -2.46 7.84
C ASP A 66 -6.82 -3.00 7.83
N ALA A 67 -5.91 -2.27 7.17
CA ALA A 67 -4.51 -2.65 7.04
C ALA A 67 -3.76 -2.50 8.38
N LYS A 68 -2.92 -3.49 8.73
CA LYS A 68 -2.22 -3.50 10.02
C LYS A 68 -0.84 -4.13 9.92
N LEU A 69 0.05 -3.65 10.78
CA LEU A 69 1.30 -4.28 11.15
C LEU A 69 1.12 -4.98 12.51
N ILE A 70 1.30 -6.27 12.56
CA ILE A 70 1.21 -7.06 13.77
C ILE A 70 2.62 -7.40 14.21
N VAL A 71 2.99 -6.99 15.42
CA VAL A 71 4.28 -7.28 16.03
C VAL A 71 4.05 -8.30 17.15
N THR A 72 4.75 -9.43 17.05
CA THR A 72 4.83 -10.46 18.08
C THR A 72 6.24 -10.49 18.66
N LYS A 73 6.48 -11.30 19.67
CA LYS A 73 7.81 -11.43 20.26
C LYS A 73 8.88 -11.90 19.26
N ASP A 74 8.49 -12.73 18.30
CA ASP A 74 9.42 -13.43 17.42
C ASP A 74 9.32 -13.00 15.95
N SER A 75 8.28 -12.22 15.59
CA SER A 75 8.03 -11.84 14.18
C SER A 75 7.23 -10.56 14.03
N ILE A 76 7.38 -9.93 12.88
CA ILE A 76 6.45 -8.92 12.36
C ILE A 76 5.62 -9.52 11.23
N SER A 77 4.34 -9.18 11.18
CA SER A 77 3.43 -9.59 10.11
C SER A 77 2.77 -8.36 9.50
N VAL A 78 2.94 -8.19 8.21
CA VAL A 78 2.26 -7.15 7.43
C VAL A 78 0.98 -7.74 6.85
N ASP A 79 -0.16 -7.17 7.18
CA ASP A 79 -1.47 -7.57 6.67
C ASP A 79 -2.12 -6.37 5.94
N VAL A 80 -1.95 -6.38 4.63
CA VAL A 80 -2.46 -5.33 3.72
C VAL A 80 -3.16 -5.99 2.53
N PRO A 81 -4.03 -5.26 1.80
CA PRO A 81 -4.70 -5.84 0.63
C PRO A 81 -3.71 -6.51 -0.34
N PHE A 82 -4.04 -7.72 -0.78
CA PHE A 82 -3.25 -8.58 -1.68
C PHE A 82 -1.91 -9.09 -1.13
N TYR A 83 -1.39 -8.52 -0.04
CA TYR A 83 -0.10 -8.91 0.52
C TYR A 83 -0.24 -9.24 2.00
N ARG A 84 0.12 -10.47 2.32
CA ARG A 84 0.28 -10.90 3.70
C ARG A 84 1.57 -11.69 3.80
N PHE A 85 2.48 -11.23 4.64
CA PHE A 85 3.73 -11.94 4.91
C PHE A 85 4.21 -11.66 6.33
N SER A 86 5.03 -12.57 6.84
CA SER A 86 5.64 -12.46 8.16
C SER A 86 7.15 -12.59 8.03
N LEU A 87 7.87 -11.80 8.83
CA LEU A 87 9.31 -11.84 8.92
C LEU A 87 9.71 -12.07 10.39
N PRO A 88 10.64 -12.99 10.67
CA PRO A 88 11.26 -13.09 11.98
C PRO A 88 11.93 -11.77 12.38
N ILE A 89 11.90 -11.43 13.66
CA ILE A 89 12.58 -10.21 14.16
C ILE A 89 14.08 -10.24 13.89
N GLU A 90 14.68 -11.44 13.90
CA GLU A 90 16.09 -11.66 13.57
C GLU A 90 16.48 -11.23 12.12
N GLU A 91 15.50 -11.17 11.22
CA GLU A 91 15.70 -10.70 9.84
C GLU A 91 15.51 -9.18 9.70
N LEU A 92 15.26 -8.45 10.79
CA LEU A 92 15.13 -7.02 10.80
C LEU A 92 16.40 -6.36 11.33
N ASP A 93 16.79 -5.24 10.74
CA ASP A 93 17.69 -4.30 11.36
C ASP A 93 16.89 -3.37 12.28
N VAL A 94 16.66 -3.83 13.51
CA VAL A 94 15.85 -3.11 14.49
C VAL A 94 16.44 -1.73 14.81
N ALA A 95 17.77 -1.59 14.82
CA ALA A 95 18.44 -0.31 15.08
C ALA A 95 18.22 0.70 13.95
N GLY A 96 17.95 0.23 12.74
CA GLY A 96 17.67 1.07 11.58
C GLY A 96 16.20 1.46 11.43
N ILE A 97 15.30 0.98 12.29
CA ILE A 97 13.87 1.35 12.23
C ILE A 97 13.70 2.82 12.62
N ARG A 98 13.17 3.61 11.72
CA ARG A 98 12.97 5.05 11.92
C ARG A 98 11.85 5.62 11.06
N GLN A 99 11.33 6.77 11.45
CA GLN A 99 10.44 7.55 10.59
C GLN A 99 11.24 8.26 9.51
N LEU A 100 10.69 8.32 8.31
CA LEU A 100 11.27 9.00 7.16
C LEU A 100 10.68 10.38 6.96
N ASN A 101 11.50 11.29 6.46
CA ASN A 101 11.05 12.57 5.93
C ASN A 101 11.45 12.66 4.45
N TRP A 102 10.49 12.43 3.56
CA TRP A 102 10.73 12.43 2.12
C TRP A 102 10.86 13.82 1.49
N THR A 103 10.72 14.89 2.27
CA THR A 103 10.80 16.25 1.75
C THR A 103 12.22 16.80 1.77
N VAL A 104 13.10 16.29 2.65
CA VAL A 104 14.46 16.81 2.84
C VAL A 104 15.50 15.71 3.07
N GLY A 105 16.71 15.94 2.61
CA GLY A 105 17.91 15.18 2.97
C GLY A 105 18.03 13.79 2.37
N ALA A 106 18.73 12.92 3.07
CA ALA A 106 19.06 11.56 2.63
C ALA A 106 17.82 10.63 2.52
N ASP A 107 16.72 10.97 3.16
CA ASP A 107 15.49 10.18 3.15
C ASP A 107 14.78 10.18 1.80
N THR A 108 15.12 11.13 0.91
CA THR A 108 14.65 11.14 -0.48
C THR A 108 15.07 9.91 -1.26
N ALA A 109 16.18 9.26 -0.87
CA ALA A 109 16.64 8.01 -1.47
C ALA A 109 15.66 6.84 -1.25
N PHE A 110 14.83 6.89 -0.21
CA PHE A 110 13.80 5.90 0.10
C PHE A 110 12.45 6.21 -0.56
N LYS A 111 12.38 7.25 -1.36
CA LYS A 111 11.15 7.60 -2.06
C LYS A 111 10.85 6.57 -3.16
N PRO A 112 9.61 6.02 -3.21
CA PRO A 112 9.22 5.14 -4.30
C PRO A 112 9.29 5.88 -5.65
N ASP A 113 9.93 5.23 -6.64
CA ASP A 113 10.12 5.76 -7.99
C ASP A 113 9.27 4.96 -8.99
N LEU A 114 9.68 3.76 -9.36
CA LEU A 114 8.96 2.94 -10.32
C LEU A 114 8.23 1.78 -9.63
N ARG A 115 6.98 1.57 -10.03
CA ARG A 115 6.21 0.41 -9.57
C ARG A 115 6.68 -0.86 -10.30
N VAL A 116 7.14 -1.83 -9.53
CA VAL A 116 7.51 -3.17 -10.03
C VAL A 116 6.27 -4.08 -10.06
N ASN A 117 5.50 -4.11 -8.97
CA ASN A 117 4.26 -4.89 -8.86
C ASN A 117 3.37 -4.31 -7.75
N GLY A 118 2.10 -4.13 -8.02
CA GLY A 118 1.14 -3.58 -7.05
C GLY A 118 0.30 -2.45 -7.62
N VAL A 119 -0.15 -1.56 -6.74
CA VAL A 119 -0.97 -0.39 -7.07
C VAL A 119 -0.22 0.88 -6.72
N GLY A 120 -0.19 1.83 -7.64
CA GLY A 120 0.35 3.18 -7.41
C GLY A 120 -0.59 4.21 -8.01
N MET A 121 -1.14 5.07 -7.17
CA MET A 121 -1.97 6.21 -7.55
C MET A 121 -1.71 7.37 -6.60
N PRO A 122 -2.11 8.60 -6.94
CA PRO A 122 -1.95 9.73 -6.04
C PRO A 122 -2.56 9.45 -4.66
N GLY A 123 -1.75 9.62 -3.59
CA GLY A 123 -2.16 9.35 -2.21
C GLY A 123 -2.29 7.87 -1.82
N PHE A 124 -1.80 6.93 -2.67
CA PHE A 124 -1.81 5.50 -2.33
C PHE A 124 -0.77 4.70 -3.12
N GLN A 125 0.12 4.03 -2.42
CA GLN A 125 1.14 3.14 -2.99
C GLN A 125 1.14 1.83 -2.21
N LEU A 126 0.92 0.71 -2.89
CA LEU A 126 0.89 -0.61 -2.29
C LEU A 126 1.57 -1.64 -3.18
N GLY A 127 2.55 -2.35 -2.65
CA GLY A 127 3.26 -3.43 -3.31
C GLY A 127 4.76 -3.20 -3.43
N TRP A 128 5.35 -3.67 -4.51
CA TRP A 128 6.79 -3.60 -4.76
C TRP A 128 7.15 -2.43 -5.66
N PHE A 129 8.09 -1.61 -5.20
CA PHE A 129 8.59 -0.44 -5.92
C PHE A 129 10.12 -0.46 -5.94
N SER A 130 10.72 0.11 -6.99
CA SER A 130 12.09 0.59 -6.91
C SER A 130 12.11 1.92 -6.16
N LEU A 131 13.20 2.19 -5.47
CA LEU A 131 13.43 3.45 -4.77
C LEU A 131 14.44 4.30 -5.53
N VAL A 132 14.43 5.61 -5.30
CA VAL A 132 15.36 6.55 -5.93
C VAL A 132 16.83 6.16 -5.66
N GLY A 133 17.14 5.73 -4.42
CA GLY A 133 18.50 5.36 -3.99
C GLY A 133 18.75 3.87 -3.78
N GLN A 134 17.75 3.00 -4.02
CA GLN A 134 17.83 1.56 -3.76
C GLN A 134 17.08 0.76 -4.82
N SER A 135 17.45 -0.53 -4.96
CA SER A 135 16.92 -1.35 -6.04
C SER A 135 15.44 -1.74 -5.85
N LYS A 136 14.99 -2.00 -4.63
CA LYS A 136 13.63 -2.53 -4.37
C LYS A 136 13.19 -2.31 -2.93
N ALA A 137 11.90 -2.06 -2.72
CA ALA A 137 11.25 -2.02 -1.40
C ALA A 137 9.82 -2.57 -1.47
N PHE A 138 9.33 -3.09 -0.36
CA PHE A 138 7.90 -3.26 -0.16
C PHE A 138 7.32 -1.97 0.41
N VAL A 139 6.28 -1.46 -0.19
CA VAL A 139 5.67 -0.16 0.14
C VAL A 139 4.19 -0.36 0.43
N ALA A 140 3.71 0.17 1.55
CA ALA A 140 2.29 0.33 1.85
C ALA A 140 2.11 1.72 2.48
N VAL A 141 2.00 2.72 1.61
CA VAL A 141 2.01 4.15 1.98
C VAL A 141 0.74 4.81 1.48
N THR A 142 0.03 5.42 2.42
CA THR A 142 -1.18 6.22 2.19
C THR A 142 -0.94 7.69 2.47
N GLU A 143 0.08 8.00 3.28
CA GLU A 143 0.44 9.36 3.66
C GLU A 143 1.96 9.48 3.81
N VAL A 144 2.52 10.58 3.31
CA VAL A 144 3.98 10.76 3.20
C VAL A 144 4.64 11.18 4.51
N ASP A 145 3.88 11.78 5.44
CA ASP A 145 4.41 12.33 6.69
C ASP A 145 4.57 11.29 7.82
N HIS A 146 3.94 10.13 7.67
CA HIS A 146 3.92 9.07 8.69
C HIS A 146 4.60 7.78 8.25
N VAL A 147 5.57 7.88 7.33
CA VAL A 147 6.26 6.72 6.79
C VAL A 147 7.33 6.22 7.74
N VAL A 148 7.27 4.95 8.07
CA VAL A 148 8.31 4.24 8.84
C VAL A 148 9.09 3.33 7.91
N LEU A 149 10.41 3.42 8.00
CA LEU A 149 11.38 2.52 7.41
C LEU A 149 11.64 1.36 8.36
N ILE A 150 11.47 0.15 7.85
CA ILE A 150 11.84 -1.08 8.53
C ILE A 150 12.88 -1.79 7.64
N PRO A 151 14.19 -1.64 7.89
CA PRO A 151 15.22 -2.32 7.11
C PRO A 151 15.20 -3.83 7.41
N THR A 152 15.50 -4.65 6.38
CA THR A 152 15.55 -6.09 6.52
C THR A 152 16.88 -6.65 6.04
N ALA A 153 17.30 -7.79 6.59
CA ALA A 153 18.46 -8.53 6.13
C ALA A 153 18.25 -9.19 4.75
N LYS A 154 17.02 -9.15 4.21
CA LYS A 154 16.69 -9.72 2.89
C LYS A 154 17.06 -8.84 1.70
N GLY A 155 17.73 -7.72 1.94
CA GLY A 155 18.16 -6.80 0.88
C GLY A 155 17.08 -5.87 0.34
N TYR A 156 15.95 -5.75 1.01
CA TYR A 156 14.92 -4.77 0.73
C TYR A 156 14.32 -4.20 2.02
N PRO A 157 14.07 -2.92 2.13
CA PRO A 157 13.33 -2.34 3.23
C PRO A 157 11.81 -2.48 3.04
N ILE A 158 11.09 -2.33 4.16
CA ILE A 158 9.64 -2.20 4.20
C ILE A 158 9.31 -0.76 4.57
N LEU A 159 8.42 -0.12 3.82
CA LEU A 159 7.96 1.25 4.03
C LEU A 159 6.45 1.22 4.31
N LEU A 160 6.06 1.65 5.51
CA LEU A 160 4.66 1.64 5.93
C LEU A 160 4.26 3.02 6.46
N SER A 161 3.10 3.54 6.06
CA SER A 161 2.49 4.65 6.77
C SER A 161 1.74 4.12 7.99
N LEU A 162 2.14 4.54 9.18
CA LEU A 162 1.51 4.16 10.44
C LEU A 162 0.77 5.35 11.05
N GLU A 163 -0.39 5.09 11.65
CA GLU A 163 -1.19 6.10 12.34
C GLU A 163 -0.44 6.69 13.54
N GLN A 164 0.35 5.84 14.22
CA GLN A 164 1.17 6.22 15.38
C GLN A 164 2.60 5.67 15.22
N PRO A 165 3.45 6.31 14.42
CA PRO A 165 4.81 5.82 14.17
C PRO A 165 5.65 5.74 15.45
N GLU A 166 5.48 6.70 16.38
CA GLU A 166 6.21 6.74 17.65
C GLU A 166 5.92 5.52 18.53
N ALA A 167 4.70 4.97 18.47
CA ALA A 167 4.33 3.78 19.23
C ALA A 167 5.13 2.55 18.76
N LEU A 168 5.35 2.39 17.44
CA LEU A 168 6.21 1.35 16.91
C LEU A 168 7.67 1.60 17.28
N LEU A 169 8.15 2.83 17.14
CA LEU A 169 9.55 3.18 17.48
C LEU A 169 9.87 2.96 18.95
N SER A 170 8.91 3.21 19.85
CA SER A 170 9.08 2.95 21.29
C SER A 170 9.05 1.46 21.64
N HIS A 171 8.39 0.64 20.82
CA HIS A 171 8.34 -0.81 21.02
C HIS A 171 9.69 -1.49 20.78
N PHE A 172 10.51 -0.92 19.88
CA PHE A 172 11.82 -1.45 19.51
C PHE A 172 13.00 -0.76 20.21
N LYS A 173 12.77 0.25 21.04
CA LYS A 173 13.78 0.89 21.90
C LYS A 173 13.88 0.19 23.26
#